data_ccbfda69702af8cc6b8d765b4310b596
#
_entry.id   ccbfda69702af8cc6b8d765b4310b596
#
_cell.length_a   1.000
_cell.length_b   1.000
_cell.length_c   1.000
_cell.angle_alpha   90.00
_cell.angle_beta   90.00
_cell.angle_gamma   90.00
#
_symmetry.space_group_name_H-M   'P 1'
#
loop_
_entity.id
_entity.type
_entity.pdbx_description
1 polymer ?
#
loop_
_entity_poly.entity_id
_entity_poly.type
_entity_poly.pdbx_seq_one_letter_code
_entity_poly.pdbx_strand_id
1 'polypeptide(L)'
;MKSGKPFRGQMSDSFRAAVFIILSGGFQDAYTYTCRGEVFANAQTGNIVLLSTALYGREWQTVLKYLVPVLSFLVGTAVAEFIHIKLKCYEKLHWRQIILLLEILLLFSVGFLPAKVEPLANAFVSFVCALQVQT
;
A
#
# COMPACT_ATOMS: atom_id res chain seq x y z
N MET A 1 -24.94 -26.60 -28.57
CA MET A 1 -24.81 -25.18 -28.21
C MET A 1 -24.66 -25.09 -26.70
N LYS A 2 -23.43 -24.84 -26.18
CA LYS A 2 -23.20 -24.60 -24.74
C LYS A 2 -23.54 -23.14 -24.44
N SER A 3 -24.64 -22.92 -23.68
CA SER A 3 -25.03 -21.61 -23.16
C SER A 3 -23.90 -21.06 -22.34
N GLY A 4 -23.25 -20.00 -22.84
CA GLY A 4 -22.22 -19.26 -22.12
C GLY A 4 -22.87 -18.56 -20.92
N LYS A 5 -22.52 -18.99 -19.70
CA LYS A 5 -22.86 -18.23 -18.49
C LYS A 5 -22.27 -16.81 -18.64
N PRO A 6 -23.03 -15.75 -18.39
CA PRO A 6 -22.49 -14.39 -18.44
C PRO A 6 -21.33 -14.29 -17.43
N PHE A 7 -20.23 -13.77 -17.87
CA PHE A 7 -19.05 -13.46 -17.04
C PHE A 7 -19.53 -12.49 -15.94
N ARG A 8 -19.83 -12.99 -14.75
CA ARG A 8 -20.03 -12.16 -13.56
C ARG A 8 -18.64 -11.70 -13.11
N GLY A 9 -18.21 -10.56 -13.61
CA GLY A 9 -17.01 -9.88 -13.10
C GLY A 9 -17.14 -9.70 -11.58
N GLN A 10 -16.08 -9.96 -10.84
CA GLN A 10 -16.06 -9.72 -9.40
C GLN A 10 -16.25 -8.22 -9.16
N MET A 11 -16.91 -7.84 -8.06
CA MET A 11 -17.12 -6.41 -7.72
C MET A 11 -15.80 -5.60 -7.64
N SER A 12 -14.69 -6.27 -7.32
CA SER A 12 -13.33 -5.69 -7.33
C SER A 12 -12.86 -5.28 -8.73
N ASP A 13 -13.37 -5.92 -9.78
CA ASP A 13 -13.02 -5.61 -11.17
C ASP A 13 -13.92 -4.50 -11.74
N SER A 14 -14.74 -3.87 -10.90
CA SER A 14 -15.62 -2.79 -11.32
C SER A 14 -14.88 -1.47 -11.43
N PHE A 15 -15.22 -0.66 -12.43
CA PHE A 15 -14.70 0.70 -12.60
C PHE A 15 -14.84 1.55 -11.32
N ARG A 16 -15.90 1.37 -10.54
CA ARG A 16 -16.12 2.07 -9.27
C ARG A 16 -15.06 1.72 -8.25
N ALA A 17 -14.72 0.44 -8.08
CA ALA A 17 -13.66 0.00 -7.16
C ALA A 17 -12.31 0.59 -7.58
N ALA A 18 -11.97 0.55 -8.87
CA ALA A 18 -10.76 1.15 -9.39
C ALA A 18 -10.64 2.65 -9.06
N VAL A 19 -11.72 3.42 -9.22
CA VAL A 19 -11.74 4.86 -8.87
C VAL A 19 -11.46 5.06 -7.38
N PHE A 20 -12.09 4.30 -6.49
CA PHE A 20 -11.85 4.41 -5.04
C PHE A 20 -10.40 4.05 -4.68
N ILE A 21 -9.83 3.01 -5.27
CA ILE A 21 -8.44 2.60 -5.03
C ILE A 21 -7.46 3.71 -5.47
N ILE A 22 -7.66 4.26 -6.66
CA ILE A 22 -6.82 5.36 -7.19
C ILE A 22 -6.92 6.60 -6.30
N LEU A 23 -8.12 6.99 -5.89
CA LEU A 23 -8.33 8.14 -5.00
C LEU A 23 -7.70 7.90 -3.62
N SER A 24 -7.85 6.69 -3.05
CA SER A 24 -7.25 6.32 -1.78
C SER A 24 -5.72 6.37 -1.86
N GLY A 25 -5.12 5.77 -2.88
CA GLY A 25 -3.67 5.80 -3.10
C GLY A 25 -3.12 7.22 -3.29
N GLY A 26 -3.80 8.04 -4.09
CA GLY A 26 -3.44 9.45 -4.28
C GLY A 26 -3.55 10.28 -3.00
N PHE A 27 -4.58 10.04 -2.18
CA PHE A 27 -4.73 10.69 -0.88
C PHE A 27 -3.62 10.29 0.09
N GLN A 28 -3.26 9.01 0.14
CA GLN A 28 -2.17 8.49 0.96
C GLN A 28 -0.82 9.10 0.54
N ASP A 29 -0.55 9.20 -0.76
CA ASP A 29 0.64 9.88 -1.28
C ASP A 29 0.67 11.36 -0.92
N ALA A 30 -0.45 12.07 -1.08
CA ALA A 30 -0.56 13.47 -0.71
C ALA A 30 -0.30 13.68 0.80
N TYR A 31 -0.89 12.83 1.64
CA TYR A 31 -0.68 12.88 3.07
C TYR A 31 0.78 12.65 3.47
N THR A 32 1.40 11.59 2.98
CA THR A 32 2.79 11.28 3.33
C THR A 32 3.76 12.31 2.76
N TYR A 33 3.49 12.83 1.57
CA TYR A 33 4.32 13.85 0.96
C TYR A 33 4.23 15.19 1.70
N THR A 34 3.02 15.66 2.03
CA THR A 34 2.82 16.98 2.65
C THR A 34 3.02 17.00 4.15
N CYS A 35 2.69 15.90 4.85
CA CYS A 35 2.64 15.86 6.32
C CYS A 35 3.71 14.96 6.95
N ARG A 36 4.40 14.12 6.17
CA ARG A 36 5.32 13.09 6.69
C ARG A 36 6.69 13.07 5.99
N GLY A 37 7.15 14.26 5.58
CA GLY A 37 8.52 14.44 5.16
C GLY A 37 8.78 14.10 3.68
N GLU A 38 7.87 14.44 2.76
CA GLU A 38 8.07 14.37 1.31
C GLU A 38 8.39 12.96 0.78
N VAL A 39 7.70 11.96 1.32
CA VAL A 39 7.83 10.55 0.92
C VAL A 39 6.54 10.10 0.27
N PHE A 40 6.62 9.29 -0.78
CA PHE A 40 5.44 8.67 -1.39
C PHE A 40 5.11 7.33 -0.73
N ALA A 41 3.86 7.10 -0.41
CA ALA A 41 3.41 5.83 0.14
C ALA A 41 3.15 4.78 -0.94
N ASN A 42 2.54 5.19 -2.06
CA ASN A 42 2.15 4.32 -3.18
C ASN A 42 3.08 4.49 -4.39
N ALA A 43 3.49 5.72 -4.73
CA ALA A 43 4.34 6.00 -5.89
C ALA A 43 5.82 5.63 -5.63
N GLN A 44 6.11 4.34 -5.49
CA GLN A 44 7.45 3.84 -5.14
C GLN A 44 8.53 4.20 -6.17
N THR A 45 8.17 4.36 -7.44
CA THR A 45 9.10 4.88 -8.47
C THR A 45 9.62 6.27 -8.11
N GLY A 46 8.78 7.14 -7.52
CA GLY A 46 9.20 8.43 -7.00
C GLY A 46 10.23 8.29 -5.88
N ASN A 47 9.98 7.40 -4.92
CA ASN A 47 10.92 7.13 -3.85
C ASN A 47 12.27 6.59 -4.37
N ILE A 48 12.26 5.73 -5.40
CA ILE A 48 13.49 5.20 -6.00
C ILE A 48 14.30 6.31 -6.69
N VAL A 49 13.66 7.25 -7.37
CA VAL A 49 14.33 8.41 -7.98
C VAL A 49 14.95 9.28 -6.90
N LEU A 50 14.20 9.61 -5.84
CA LEU A 50 14.70 10.43 -4.72
C LEU A 50 15.81 9.71 -3.94
N LEU A 51 15.71 8.39 -3.77
CA LEU A 51 16.76 7.55 -3.21
C LEU A 51 18.05 7.63 -4.02
N SER A 52 17.95 7.57 -5.35
CA SER A 52 19.10 7.63 -6.26
C SER A 52 19.79 8.99 -6.19
N THR A 53 19.03 10.08 -6.11
CA THR A 53 19.60 11.43 -5.92
C THR A 53 20.29 11.60 -4.58
N ALA A 54 19.69 11.06 -3.51
CA ALA A 54 20.30 11.08 -2.18
C ALA A 54 21.59 10.25 -2.10
N LEU A 55 21.65 9.10 -2.78
CA LEU A 55 22.85 8.28 -2.90
C LEU A 55 23.96 9.03 -3.63
N TYR A 56 23.65 9.73 -4.72
CA TYR A 56 24.63 10.55 -5.44
C TYR A 56 25.16 11.69 -4.56
N GLY A 57 24.30 12.34 -3.77
CA GLY A 57 24.65 13.38 -2.80
C GLY A 57 25.35 12.86 -1.54
N ARG A 58 25.47 11.53 -1.34
CA ARG A 58 25.98 10.88 -0.12
C ARG A 58 25.25 11.27 1.16
N GLU A 59 23.96 11.57 1.05
CA GLU A 59 23.10 11.95 2.16
C GLU A 59 22.45 10.71 2.81
N TRP A 60 23.18 10.02 3.67
CA TRP A 60 22.76 8.74 4.24
C TRP A 60 21.44 8.78 5.01
N GLN A 61 21.13 9.89 5.68
CA GLN A 61 19.84 10.05 6.37
C GLN A 61 18.69 10.13 5.39
N THR A 62 18.87 10.86 4.29
CA THR A 62 17.90 10.98 3.20
C THR A 62 17.73 9.65 2.45
N VAL A 63 18.83 8.89 2.29
CA VAL A 63 18.78 7.53 1.72
C VAL A 63 17.87 6.62 2.56
N LEU A 64 18.07 6.58 3.88
CA LEU A 64 17.22 5.76 4.76
C LEU A 64 15.76 6.20 4.73
N LYS A 65 15.48 7.49 4.65
CA LYS A 65 14.14 8.06 4.56
C LYS A 65 13.35 7.50 3.37
N TYR A 66 13.97 7.36 2.20
CA TYR A 66 13.32 6.83 1.01
C TYR A 66 13.40 5.30 0.90
N LEU A 67 14.42 4.67 1.47
CA LEU A 67 14.60 3.23 1.44
C LEU A 67 13.53 2.50 2.29
N VAL A 68 13.20 3.03 3.47
CA VAL A 68 12.24 2.41 4.40
C VAL A 68 10.87 2.22 3.77
N PRO A 69 10.23 3.19 3.12
CA PRO A 69 8.94 3.00 2.44
C PRO A 69 9.01 1.96 1.32
N VAL A 70 10.09 1.95 0.53
CA VAL A 70 10.28 0.96 -0.55
C VAL A 70 10.34 -0.45 0.01
N LEU A 71 11.14 -0.69 1.07
CA LEU A 71 11.22 -1.99 1.72
C LEU A 71 9.89 -2.39 2.37
N SER A 72 9.19 -1.46 3.01
CA SER A 72 7.88 -1.71 3.63
C SER A 72 6.83 -2.09 2.59
N PHE A 73 6.83 -1.43 1.44
CA PHE A 73 5.96 -1.77 0.32
C PHE A 73 6.25 -3.19 -0.21
N LEU A 74 7.53 -3.55 -0.34
CA LEU A 74 7.96 -4.88 -0.77
C LEU A 74 7.52 -5.98 0.20
N VAL A 75 7.66 -5.74 1.51
CA VAL A 75 7.16 -6.65 2.55
C VAL A 75 5.64 -6.73 2.52
N GLY A 76 4.95 -5.61 2.32
CA GLY A 76 3.48 -5.57 2.20
C GLY A 76 2.96 -6.42 1.05
N THR A 77 3.58 -6.31 -0.14
CA THR A 77 3.22 -7.16 -1.30
C THR A 77 3.44 -8.64 -1.02
N ALA A 78 4.57 -9.00 -0.39
CA ALA A 78 4.86 -10.39 -0.03
C ALA A 78 3.86 -10.95 1.00
N VAL A 79 3.46 -10.13 1.99
CA VAL A 79 2.46 -10.51 2.99
C VAL A 79 1.08 -10.69 2.36
N ALA A 80 0.67 -9.77 1.48
CA ALA A 80 -0.61 -9.87 0.77
C ALA A 80 -0.68 -11.15 -0.07
N GLU A 81 0.38 -11.46 -0.81
CA GLU A 81 0.46 -12.69 -1.61
C GLU A 81 0.44 -13.94 -0.74
N PHE A 82 1.15 -13.94 0.39
CA PHE A 82 1.12 -15.05 1.35
C PHE A 82 -0.29 -15.26 1.92
N ILE A 83 -0.99 -14.20 2.29
CA ILE A 83 -2.38 -14.25 2.78
C ILE A 83 -3.30 -14.80 1.67
N HIS A 84 -3.13 -14.31 0.44
CA HIS A 84 -3.90 -14.77 -0.72
C HIS A 84 -3.74 -16.28 -0.92
N ILE A 85 -2.52 -16.79 -0.95
CA ILE A 85 -2.24 -18.22 -1.15
C ILE A 85 -2.82 -19.08 -0.01
N LYS A 86 -2.65 -18.65 1.25
CA LYS A 86 -3.11 -19.40 2.42
C LYS A 86 -4.62 -19.41 2.59
N LEU A 87 -5.29 -18.29 2.32
CA LEU A 87 -6.72 -18.14 2.57
C LEU A 87 -7.60 -18.42 1.34
N LYS A 88 -7.02 -18.61 0.17
CA LYS A 88 -7.77 -18.96 -1.06
C LYS A 88 -8.60 -20.24 -0.91
N CYS A 89 -8.18 -21.17 -0.05
CA CYS A 89 -8.87 -22.43 0.23
C CYS A 89 -9.95 -22.32 1.32
N TYR A 90 -10.14 -21.17 1.95
CA TYR A 90 -11.12 -21.00 3.04
C TYR A 90 -12.43 -20.44 2.49
N GLU A 91 -13.45 -21.30 2.33
CA GLU A 91 -14.75 -20.94 1.74
C GLU A 91 -15.57 -19.92 2.54
N LYS A 92 -15.30 -19.75 3.84
CA LYS A 92 -16.15 -18.95 4.76
C LYS A 92 -15.70 -17.50 4.98
N LEU A 93 -14.43 -17.16 4.75
CA LEU A 93 -13.95 -15.80 4.91
C LEU A 93 -13.28 -15.33 3.60
N HIS A 94 -13.81 -14.27 3.03
CA HIS A 94 -13.16 -13.62 1.90
C HIS A 94 -11.85 -13.00 2.40
N TRP A 95 -10.72 -13.54 1.96
CA TRP A 95 -9.37 -13.04 2.29
C TRP A 95 -9.23 -11.53 2.12
N ARG A 96 -9.96 -10.95 1.15
CA ARG A 96 -10.02 -9.50 0.89
C ARG A 96 -10.60 -8.71 2.08
N GLN A 97 -11.59 -9.26 2.79
CA GLN A 97 -12.17 -8.61 3.97
C GLN A 97 -11.19 -8.55 5.14
N ILE A 98 -10.34 -9.58 5.27
CA ILE A 98 -9.29 -9.62 6.29
C ILE A 98 -8.24 -8.57 6.01
N ILE A 99 -7.79 -8.47 4.75
CA ILE A 99 -6.83 -7.44 4.33
C ILE A 99 -7.43 -6.05 4.55
N LEU A 100 -8.66 -5.80 4.13
CA LEU A 100 -9.33 -4.52 4.32
C LEU A 100 -9.43 -4.14 5.80
N LEU A 101 -9.76 -5.09 6.67
CA LEU A 101 -9.77 -4.84 8.12
C LEU A 101 -8.38 -4.47 8.64
N LEU A 102 -7.34 -5.17 8.19
CA LEU A 102 -5.96 -4.88 8.55
C LEU A 102 -5.54 -3.48 8.08
N GLU A 103 -5.90 -3.10 6.85
CA GLU A 103 -5.66 -1.76 6.30
C GLU A 103 -6.31 -0.67 7.16
N ILE A 104 -7.59 -0.84 7.51
CA ILE A 104 -8.33 0.12 8.34
C ILE A 104 -7.65 0.28 9.71
N LEU A 105 -7.28 -0.82 10.36
CA LEU A 105 -6.63 -0.79 11.67
C LEU A 105 -5.26 -0.11 11.62
N LEU A 106 -4.46 -0.40 10.60
CA LEU A 106 -3.14 0.21 10.42
C LEU A 106 -3.24 1.70 10.12
N LEU A 107 -4.12 2.12 9.19
CA LEU A 107 -4.32 3.54 8.88
C LEU A 107 -4.87 4.31 10.08
N PHE A 108 -5.80 3.71 10.81
CA PHE A 108 -6.30 4.31 12.06
C PHE A 108 -5.17 4.51 13.07
N SER A 109 -4.29 3.52 13.23
CA SER A 109 -3.12 3.63 14.11
C SER A 109 -2.16 4.75 13.69
N VAL A 110 -1.95 4.94 12.39
CA VAL A 110 -1.10 6.02 11.85
C VAL A 110 -1.64 7.40 12.22
N GLY A 111 -2.96 7.56 12.30
CA GLY A 111 -3.59 8.82 12.73
C GLY A 111 -3.20 9.28 14.15
N PHE A 112 -2.80 8.37 15.02
CA PHE A 112 -2.36 8.68 16.39
C PHE A 112 -0.84 8.84 16.52
N LEU A 113 -0.06 8.54 15.46
CA LEU A 113 1.38 8.67 15.52
C LEU A 113 1.82 10.14 15.49
N PRO A 114 2.61 10.59 16.49
CA PRO A 114 3.13 11.95 16.51
C PRO A 114 4.09 12.19 15.31
N ALA A 115 4.22 13.46 14.91
CA ALA A 115 5.09 13.84 13.79
C ALA A 115 6.57 13.43 13.98
N LYS A 116 7.00 13.20 15.23
CA LYS A 116 8.38 12.78 15.53
C LYS A 116 8.73 11.36 15.02
N VAL A 117 7.73 10.55 14.63
CA VAL A 117 7.92 9.14 14.22
C VAL A 117 7.57 8.99 12.74
N GLU A 118 7.99 9.95 11.90
CA GLU A 118 7.73 9.97 10.45
C GLU A 118 8.15 8.69 9.72
N PRO A 119 9.36 8.11 9.94
CA PRO A 119 9.76 6.91 9.22
C PRO A 119 8.84 5.72 9.47
N LEU A 120 8.36 5.57 10.71
CA LEU A 120 7.44 4.49 11.08
C LEU A 120 6.05 4.70 10.46
N ALA A 121 5.55 5.94 10.47
CA ALA A 121 4.29 6.27 9.83
C ALA A 121 4.34 6.00 8.31
N ASN A 122 5.42 6.45 7.65
CA ASN A 122 5.64 6.21 6.23
C ASN A 122 5.76 4.71 5.90
N ALA A 123 6.42 3.93 6.76
CA ALA A 123 6.51 2.48 6.63
C ALA A 123 5.12 1.83 6.68
N PHE A 124 4.28 2.20 7.65
CA PHE A 124 2.93 1.65 7.77
C PHE A 124 2.04 2.04 6.60
N VAL A 125 2.04 3.31 6.18
CA VAL A 125 1.22 3.73 5.04
C VAL A 125 1.66 3.04 3.75
N SER A 126 2.97 2.93 3.49
CA SER A 126 3.50 2.20 2.33
C SER A 126 3.15 0.70 2.36
N PHE A 127 3.20 0.08 3.54
CA PHE A 127 2.77 -1.30 3.73
C PHE A 127 1.28 -1.48 3.41
N VAL A 128 0.42 -0.56 3.89
CA VAL A 128 -1.02 -0.58 3.61
C VAL A 128 -1.30 -0.37 2.12
N CYS A 129 -0.60 0.56 1.46
CA CYS A 129 -0.70 0.76 0.01
C CYS A 129 -0.38 -0.53 -0.75
N ALA A 130 0.65 -1.26 -0.32
CA ALA A 130 1.01 -2.53 -0.94
C ALA A 130 -0.10 -3.59 -0.79
N LEU A 131 -0.71 -3.69 0.40
CA LEU A 131 -1.87 -4.58 0.62
C LEU A 131 -3.04 -4.21 -0.30
N GLN A 132 -3.34 -2.92 -0.42
CA GLN A 132 -4.44 -2.39 -1.23
C GLN A 132 -4.27 -2.68 -2.74
N VAL A 133 -3.05 -2.57 -3.26
CA VAL A 133 -2.75 -2.85 -4.68
C VAL A 133 -2.91 -4.33 -5.01
N GLN A 134 -2.72 -5.23 -4.05
CA GLN A 134 -2.83 -6.68 -4.24
C GLN A 134 -4.26 -7.23 -4.03
N THR A 135 -5.18 -6.41 -3.53
CA THR A 135 -6.56 -6.84 -3.19
C THR A 135 -7.54 -6.61 -4.30
#